data_785ce67fe0e56865a4761328fc2ab571
#
_entry.id   785ce67fe0e56865a4761328fc2ab571
#
_cell.length_a   1.000
_cell.length_b   1.000
_cell.length_c   1.000
_cell.angle_alpha   90.00
_cell.angle_beta   90.00
_cell.angle_gamma   90.00
#
_symmetry.space_group_name_H-M   'P 1'
#
loop_
_entity.id
_entity.type
_entity.pdbx_description
1 polymer ?
#
loop_
_entity_poly.entity_id
_entity_poly.type
_entity_poly.pdbx_seq_one_letter_code
_entity_poly.pdbx_strand_id
1 'polypeptide(L)'
;SEMCIRDRLQVMDYAVLTDNKGRKADCRHVVLIMTSNAGAQFARQASIGFSSQITAGEAMLKQVKKTFKPEFINRLSATVVFHDMSREMASLILDKKLGELSSKLAARQIEMELSPEARNWLLQRGFLPEYGAREMDRVIASHLKPLLMREILFGSLKSGGKTCIQVDKDQLVLQLSTK
;
A
#
# COMPACT_ATOMS: atom_id res chain seq x y z
N SER A 1 9.23 26.34 3.27
CA SER A 1 9.70 25.35 2.30
C SER A 1 11.21 25.38 2.06
N GLU A 2 11.84 26.57 1.93
CA GLU A 2 13.29 26.70 1.71
C GLU A 2 14.14 26.27 2.91
N MET A 3 13.69 26.56 4.12
CA MET A 3 14.34 26.16 5.37
C MET A 3 14.50 24.63 5.46
N CYS A 4 13.47 23.88 5.06
CA CYS A 4 13.50 22.42 5.06
C CYS A 4 14.47 21.81 4.00
N ILE A 5 14.74 22.51 2.91
CA ILE A 5 15.73 22.09 1.89
C ILE A 5 17.15 22.34 2.39
N ARG A 6 17.39 23.47 3.02
CA ARG A 6 18.72 23.83 3.59
C ARG A 6 19.13 22.86 4.68
N ASP A 7 18.20 22.48 5.57
CA ASP A 7 18.48 21.53 6.66
C ASP A 7 18.85 20.15 6.10
N ARG A 8 18.16 19.69 5.05
CA ARG A 8 18.48 18.41 4.38
C ARG A 8 19.84 18.44 3.70
N LEU A 9 20.19 19.53 3.03
CA LEU A 9 21.52 19.72 2.46
C LEU A 9 22.60 19.74 3.53
N GLN A 10 22.36 20.37 4.68
CA GLN A 10 23.28 20.40 5.81
C GLN A 10 23.56 18.99 6.35
N VAL A 11 22.52 18.15 6.48
CA VAL A 11 22.69 16.75 6.90
C VAL A 11 23.50 15.96 5.87
N MET A 12 23.21 16.14 4.57
CA MET A 12 23.91 15.40 3.50
C MET A 12 25.37 15.85 3.31
N ASP A 13 25.69 17.13 3.56
CA ASP A 13 27.02 17.70 3.36
C ASP A 13 27.92 17.55 4.58
N TYR A 14 27.39 17.79 5.76
CA TYR A 14 28.14 17.90 7.00
C TYR A 14 27.80 16.84 8.03
N ALA A 15 26.82 15.97 7.73
CA ALA A 15 26.31 14.97 8.66
C ALA A 15 25.90 15.56 10.04
N VAL A 16 25.42 16.80 10.06
CA VAL A 16 25.01 17.50 11.25
C VAL A 16 23.65 18.18 11.02
N LEU A 17 22.76 18.04 11.98
CA LEU A 17 21.50 18.79 12.03
C LEU A 17 21.55 19.75 13.21
N THR A 18 21.21 21.02 12.97
CA THR A 18 21.18 22.05 14.00
C THR A 18 19.73 22.45 14.28
N ASP A 19 19.29 22.40 15.53
CA ASP A 19 17.95 22.82 15.91
C ASP A 19 17.83 24.36 16.04
N ASN A 20 16.61 24.86 16.24
CA ASN A 20 16.34 26.28 16.38
C ASN A 20 16.99 26.91 17.61
N LYS A 21 17.51 26.12 18.56
CA LYS A 21 18.23 26.57 19.77
C LYS A 21 19.75 26.46 19.61
N GLY A 22 20.25 26.13 18.40
CA GLY A 22 21.67 26.00 18.08
C GLY A 22 22.30 24.69 18.52
N ARG A 23 21.54 23.71 19.01
CA ARG A 23 22.06 22.39 19.39
C ARG A 23 22.32 21.56 18.15
N LYS A 24 23.47 20.92 18.09
CA LYS A 24 23.93 20.11 16.96
C LYS A 24 23.74 18.62 17.26
N ALA A 25 23.13 17.89 16.32
CA ALA A 25 23.02 16.45 16.35
C ALA A 25 23.95 15.85 15.29
N ASP A 26 24.67 14.80 15.65
CA ASP A 26 25.54 14.04 14.74
C ASP A 26 24.71 13.06 13.90
N CYS A 27 24.76 13.19 12.58
CA CYS A 27 24.01 12.40 11.63
C CYS A 27 24.91 11.46 10.78
N ARG A 28 26.17 11.20 11.17
CA ARG A 28 27.11 10.35 10.40
C ARG A 28 26.63 8.92 10.20
N HIS A 29 25.83 8.41 11.11
CA HIS A 29 25.27 7.05 11.06
C HIS A 29 23.79 7.01 10.67
N VAL A 30 23.27 8.08 10.05
CA VAL A 30 21.87 8.19 9.65
C VAL A 30 21.72 7.80 8.19
N VAL A 31 20.74 6.95 7.88
CA VAL A 31 20.25 6.70 6.53
C VAL A 31 19.06 7.63 6.28
N LEU A 32 19.23 8.58 5.36
CA LEU A 32 18.17 9.54 5.02
C LEU A 32 17.32 8.99 3.88
N ILE A 33 16.07 8.68 4.17
CA ILE A 33 15.08 8.25 3.18
C ILE A 33 14.04 9.37 3.00
N MET A 34 13.86 9.80 1.77
CA MET A 34 12.89 10.85 1.43
C MET A 34 11.87 10.30 0.44
N THR A 35 10.60 10.63 0.64
CA THR A 35 9.51 10.26 -0.26
C THR A 35 8.88 11.51 -0.87
N SER A 36 8.51 11.43 -2.14
CA SER A 36 7.84 12.51 -2.86
C SER A 36 6.87 11.94 -3.89
N ASN A 37 5.80 12.66 -4.16
CA ASN A 37 4.89 12.39 -5.28
C ASN A 37 5.20 13.26 -6.50
N ALA A 38 6.34 13.92 -6.53
CA ALA A 38 6.77 14.74 -7.68
C ALA A 38 6.83 13.87 -8.94
N GLY A 39 6.17 14.34 -10.00
CA GLY A 39 6.14 13.65 -11.28
C GLY A 39 5.04 12.59 -11.45
N ALA A 40 4.27 12.24 -10.43
CA ALA A 40 3.20 11.24 -10.54
C ALA A 40 2.12 11.62 -11.58
N GLN A 41 1.82 12.90 -11.73
CA GLN A 41 0.88 13.41 -12.75
C GLN A 41 1.39 13.19 -14.18
N PHE A 42 2.69 13.28 -14.39
CA PHE A 42 3.32 13.13 -15.69
C PHE A 42 3.45 11.67 -16.14
N ALA A 43 3.55 10.74 -15.20
CA ALA A 43 3.52 9.32 -15.49
C ALA A 43 2.17 8.90 -16.12
N ARG A 44 1.06 9.45 -15.61
CA ARG A 44 -0.29 9.20 -16.15
C ARG A 44 -0.48 9.81 -17.55
N GLN A 45 0.07 10.98 -17.79
CA GLN A 45 0.00 11.63 -19.12
C GLN A 45 0.84 10.90 -20.16
N ALA A 46 2.00 10.37 -19.79
CA ALA A 46 2.86 9.60 -20.69
C ALA A 46 2.22 8.29 -21.16
N SER A 47 1.35 7.69 -20.35
CA SER A 47 0.62 6.46 -20.72
C SER A 47 -0.55 6.70 -21.69
N ILE A 48 -1.01 7.94 -21.86
CA ILE A 48 -2.16 8.30 -22.73
C ILE A 48 -1.68 8.84 -24.08
N GLY A 49 -0.42 9.28 -24.19
CA GLY A 49 0.13 9.88 -25.42
C GLY A 49 0.83 8.87 -26.31
N PHE A 50 0.55 8.93 -27.62
CA PHE A 50 1.10 8.08 -28.67
C PHE A 50 2.63 8.19 -28.92
N SER A 51 3.42 8.81 -28.07
CA SER A 51 4.88 8.86 -28.20
C SER A 51 5.56 7.80 -27.35
N SER A 52 5.77 6.68 -27.95
CA SER A 52 6.21 5.39 -27.44
C SER A 52 7.69 5.27 -27.03
N GLN A 53 8.37 6.30 -26.59
CA GLN A 53 9.81 6.20 -26.28
C GLN A 53 10.21 6.54 -24.85
N ILE A 54 9.31 7.08 -24.02
CA ILE A 54 9.66 7.44 -22.65
C ILE A 54 8.81 6.58 -21.70
N THR A 55 9.45 5.76 -20.89
CA THR A 55 8.74 5.01 -19.84
C THR A 55 8.18 5.98 -18.79
N ALA A 56 7.07 5.58 -18.14
CA ALA A 56 6.47 6.37 -17.05
C ALA A 56 7.51 6.73 -15.96
N GLY A 57 8.43 5.81 -15.68
CA GLY A 57 9.52 6.04 -14.74
C GLY A 57 10.51 7.12 -15.18
N GLU A 58 10.88 7.13 -16.46
CA GLU A 58 11.78 8.18 -17.01
C GLU A 58 11.11 9.55 -17.01
N ALA A 59 9.82 9.62 -17.33
CA ALA A 59 9.05 10.87 -17.26
C ALA A 59 9.00 11.40 -15.82
N MET A 60 8.80 10.53 -14.82
CA MET A 60 8.87 10.91 -13.41
C MET A 60 10.25 11.42 -13.01
N LEU A 61 11.33 10.72 -13.38
CA LEU A 61 12.69 11.14 -13.07
C LEU A 61 13.05 12.48 -13.72
N LYS A 62 12.62 12.69 -14.96
CA LYS A 62 12.79 13.97 -15.66
C LYS A 62 12.08 15.11 -14.91
N GLN A 63 10.89 14.86 -14.39
CA GLN A 63 10.16 15.87 -13.62
C GLN A 63 10.79 16.10 -12.24
N VAL A 64 11.28 15.07 -11.55
CA VAL A 64 12.02 15.20 -10.30
C VAL A 64 13.24 16.10 -10.49
N LYS A 65 14.01 15.89 -11.59
CA LYS A 65 15.17 16.74 -11.94
C LYS A 65 14.79 18.19 -12.26
N LYS A 66 13.56 18.47 -12.69
CA LYS A 66 13.05 19.84 -12.88
C LYS A 66 12.56 20.49 -11.59
N THR A 67 12.01 19.69 -10.68
CA THR A 67 11.40 20.17 -9.44
C THR A 67 12.46 20.46 -8.36
N PHE A 68 13.49 19.66 -8.30
CA PHE A 68 14.55 19.77 -7.30
C PHE A 68 15.82 20.36 -7.92
N LYS A 69 16.51 21.20 -7.15
CA LYS A 69 17.78 21.79 -7.59
C LYS A 69 18.84 20.70 -7.89
N PRO A 70 19.68 20.88 -8.90
CA PRO A 70 20.73 19.91 -9.24
C PRO A 70 21.64 19.56 -8.06
N GLU A 71 21.96 20.52 -7.22
CA GLU A 71 22.79 20.35 -6.01
C GLU A 71 22.19 19.30 -5.08
N PHE A 72 20.86 19.31 -4.91
CA PHE A 72 20.14 18.36 -4.09
C PHE A 72 20.14 16.95 -4.71
N ILE A 73 19.87 16.86 -6.02
CA ILE A 73 19.83 15.57 -6.75
C ILE A 73 21.20 14.88 -6.73
N ASN A 74 22.28 15.67 -6.89
CA ASN A 74 23.65 15.15 -6.93
C ASN A 74 24.13 14.59 -5.56
N ARG A 75 23.44 14.89 -4.48
CA ARG A 75 23.73 14.37 -3.14
C ARG A 75 22.97 13.09 -2.79
N LEU A 76 22.00 12.70 -3.63
CA LEU A 76 21.27 11.46 -3.43
C LEU A 76 22.13 10.27 -3.89
N SER A 77 22.28 9.27 -3.01
CA SER A 77 22.96 8.02 -3.36
C SER A 77 22.17 7.21 -4.40
N ALA A 78 20.84 7.25 -4.32
CA ALA A 78 19.94 6.59 -5.26
C ALA A 78 18.59 7.30 -5.34
N THR A 79 17.95 7.23 -6.49
CA THR A 79 16.55 7.62 -6.69
C THR A 79 15.77 6.40 -7.15
N VAL A 80 14.80 5.97 -6.36
CA VAL A 80 13.96 4.80 -6.65
C VAL A 80 12.57 5.27 -7.09
N VAL A 81 12.15 4.82 -8.25
CA VAL A 81 10.80 5.08 -8.76
C VAL A 81 9.90 3.90 -8.43
N PHE A 82 8.80 4.16 -7.73
CA PHE A 82 7.76 3.18 -7.52
C PHE A 82 6.79 3.23 -8.69
N HIS A 83 6.59 2.09 -9.32
CA HIS A 83 5.60 1.94 -10.40
C HIS A 83 4.19 1.86 -9.85
N ASP A 84 3.21 2.13 -10.72
CA ASP A 84 1.81 1.92 -10.39
C ASP A 84 1.58 0.45 -10.04
N MET A 85 0.64 0.25 -9.12
CA MET A 85 0.31 -1.10 -8.64
C MET A 85 -0.42 -1.89 -9.73
N SER A 86 0.08 -3.07 -10.05
CA SER A 86 -0.62 -4.00 -10.92
C SER A 86 -1.69 -4.80 -10.17
N ARG A 87 -2.60 -5.43 -10.94
CA ARG A 87 -3.62 -6.32 -10.38
C ARG A 87 -3.01 -7.53 -9.67
N GLU A 88 -1.89 -8.04 -10.20
CA GLU A 88 -1.15 -9.16 -9.61
C GLU A 88 -0.58 -8.76 -8.25
N MET A 89 0.00 -7.58 -8.14
CA MET A 89 0.49 -7.04 -6.86
C MET A 89 -0.65 -6.84 -5.87
N ALA A 90 -1.79 -6.31 -6.32
CA ALA A 90 -2.98 -6.16 -5.48
C ALA A 90 -3.53 -7.52 -5.00
N SER A 91 -3.44 -8.55 -5.85
CA SER A 91 -3.79 -9.92 -5.49
C SER A 91 -2.91 -10.47 -4.36
N LEU A 92 -1.59 -10.27 -4.44
CA LEU A 92 -0.66 -10.68 -3.37
C LEU A 92 -0.92 -9.93 -2.05
N ILE A 93 -1.30 -8.66 -2.13
CA ILE A 93 -1.68 -7.88 -0.95
C ILE A 93 -2.96 -8.44 -0.33
N LEU A 94 -3.96 -8.77 -1.14
CA LEU A 94 -5.19 -9.40 -0.66
C LEU A 94 -4.88 -10.71 0.05
N ASP A 95 -4.06 -11.58 -0.56
CA ASP A 95 -3.68 -12.87 0.03
C ASP A 95 -2.97 -12.69 1.38
N LYS A 96 -2.06 -11.74 1.47
CA LYS A 96 -1.41 -11.40 2.74
C LYS A 96 -2.43 -10.97 3.80
N LYS A 97 -3.35 -10.07 3.45
CA LYS A 97 -4.39 -9.58 4.38
C LYS A 97 -5.35 -10.67 4.83
N LEU A 98 -5.75 -11.55 3.90
CA LEU A 98 -6.57 -12.71 4.23
C LEU A 98 -5.82 -13.71 5.12
N GLY A 99 -4.53 -13.93 4.86
CA GLY A 99 -3.67 -14.76 5.71
C GLY A 99 -3.54 -14.22 7.13
N GLU A 100 -3.37 -12.90 7.30
CA GLU A 100 -3.37 -12.25 8.61
C GLU A 100 -4.70 -12.41 9.36
N LEU A 101 -5.82 -12.34 8.62
CA LEU A 101 -7.16 -12.56 9.18
C LEU A 101 -7.36 -14.03 9.56
N SER A 102 -7.01 -14.96 8.67
CA SER A 102 -7.09 -16.42 8.94
C SER A 102 -6.26 -16.81 10.15
N SER A 103 -5.06 -16.26 10.33
CA SER A 103 -4.23 -16.53 11.50
C SER A 103 -4.91 -16.08 12.82
N LYS A 104 -5.61 -14.95 12.79
CA LYS A 104 -6.39 -14.47 13.94
C LYS A 104 -7.60 -15.35 14.25
N LEU A 105 -8.24 -15.88 13.22
CA LEU A 105 -9.39 -16.79 13.33
C LEU A 105 -8.95 -18.16 13.82
N ALA A 106 -7.81 -18.66 13.36
CA ALA A 106 -7.23 -19.94 13.80
C ALA A 106 -6.97 -19.98 15.31
N ALA A 107 -6.57 -18.84 15.92
CA ALA A 107 -6.45 -18.72 17.39
C ALA A 107 -7.78 -18.96 18.13
N ARG A 108 -8.92 -18.89 17.43
CA ARG A 108 -10.26 -19.21 17.92
C ARG A 108 -10.82 -20.53 17.39
N GLN A 109 -9.97 -21.36 16.80
CA GLN A 109 -10.35 -22.64 16.19
C GLN A 109 -11.34 -22.46 15.03
N ILE A 110 -11.26 -21.33 14.30
CA ILE A 110 -12.09 -21.05 13.15
C ILE A 110 -11.21 -21.14 11.89
N GLU A 111 -11.62 -22.01 10.98
CA GLU A 111 -11.01 -22.16 9.65
C GLU A 111 -11.88 -21.42 8.62
N MET A 112 -11.28 -20.46 7.94
CA MET A 112 -11.94 -19.64 6.93
C MET A 112 -11.40 -19.98 5.55
N GLU A 113 -12.27 -20.36 4.64
CA GLU A 113 -12.00 -20.53 3.23
C GLU A 113 -12.76 -19.48 2.42
N LEU A 114 -12.22 -19.10 1.27
CA LEU A 114 -12.90 -18.22 0.31
C LEU A 114 -13.04 -18.95 -1.01
N SER A 115 -14.23 -18.85 -1.60
CA SER A 115 -14.39 -19.27 -2.99
C SER A 115 -13.58 -18.37 -3.94
N PRO A 116 -13.21 -18.85 -5.13
CA PRO A 116 -12.52 -18.04 -6.14
C PRO A 116 -13.30 -16.77 -6.49
N GLU A 117 -14.63 -16.86 -6.53
CA GLU A 117 -15.54 -15.75 -6.80
C GLU A 117 -15.49 -14.70 -5.68
N ALA A 118 -15.51 -15.13 -4.41
CA ALA A 118 -15.42 -14.24 -3.25
C ALA A 118 -14.07 -13.53 -3.20
N ARG A 119 -12.99 -14.25 -3.50
CA ARG A 119 -11.66 -13.66 -3.61
C ARG A 119 -11.58 -12.62 -4.73
N ASN A 120 -12.10 -12.93 -5.91
CA ASN A 120 -12.14 -11.98 -7.04
C ASN A 120 -13.02 -10.77 -6.75
N TRP A 121 -14.15 -10.97 -6.09
CA TRP A 121 -15.06 -9.90 -5.63
C TRP A 121 -14.34 -8.91 -4.70
N LEU A 122 -13.58 -9.40 -3.72
CA LEU A 122 -12.77 -8.57 -2.82
C LEU A 122 -11.68 -7.83 -3.59
N LEU A 123 -11.00 -8.51 -4.52
CA LEU A 123 -9.95 -7.92 -5.33
C LEU A 123 -10.48 -6.79 -6.21
N GLN A 124 -11.60 -6.97 -6.86
CA GLN A 124 -12.20 -5.96 -7.75
C GLN A 124 -12.59 -4.69 -6.99
N ARG A 125 -13.09 -4.82 -5.77
CA ARG A 125 -13.52 -3.68 -4.95
C ARG A 125 -12.36 -3.06 -4.14
N GLY A 126 -11.38 -3.86 -3.77
CA GLY A 126 -10.24 -3.42 -2.99
C GLY A 126 -9.10 -2.83 -3.82
N PHE A 127 -9.10 -3.05 -5.13
CA PHE A 127 -8.10 -2.51 -6.05
C PHE A 127 -8.73 -1.51 -7.02
N LEU A 128 -8.38 -0.25 -6.83
CA LEU A 128 -8.73 0.83 -7.74
C LEU A 128 -7.45 1.39 -8.37
N PRO A 129 -7.38 1.53 -9.72
CA PRO A 129 -6.17 2.01 -10.40
C PRO A 129 -5.64 3.34 -9.85
N GLU A 130 -6.54 4.21 -9.38
CA GLU A 130 -6.18 5.53 -8.85
C GLU A 130 -5.66 5.50 -7.41
N TYR A 131 -6.15 4.55 -6.60
CA TYR A 131 -5.86 4.47 -5.15
C TYR A 131 -5.01 3.26 -4.79
N GLY A 132 -4.72 2.39 -5.77
CA GLY A 132 -4.01 1.13 -5.57
C GLY A 132 -4.80 0.19 -4.66
N ALA A 133 -4.12 -0.50 -3.74
CA ALA A 133 -4.75 -1.44 -2.80
C ALA A 133 -5.10 -0.80 -1.43
N ARG A 134 -5.15 0.52 -1.31
CA ARG A 134 -5.50 1.20 -0.05
C ARG A 134 -6.92 0.87 0.42
N GLU A 135 -7.84 0.67 -0.53
CA GLU A 135 -9.21 0.30 -0.23
C GLU A 135 -9.36 -1.16 0.23
N MET A 136 -8.33 -2.00 0.07
CA MET A 136 -8.39 -3.43 0.42
C MET A 136 -8.75 -3.66 1.88
N ASP A 137 -8.09 -2.94 2.80
CA ASP A 137 -8.39 -3.04 4.24
C ASP A 137 -9.82 -2.59 4.55
N ARG A 138 -10.28 -1.55 3.86
CA ARG A 138 -11.63 -1.02 4.03
C ARG A 138 -12.70 -1.99 3.53
N VAL A 139 -12.48 -2.59 2.36
CA VAL A 139 -13.42 -3.58 1.80
C VAL A 139 -13.49 -4.81 2.70
N ILE A 140 -12.35 -5.33 3.18
CA ILE A 140 -12.32 -6.43 4.14
C ILE A 140 -13.03 -6.05 5.45
N ALA A 141 -12.78 -4.84 5.96
CA ALA A 141 -13.39 -4.37 7.21
C ALA A 141 -14.90 -4.14 7.08
N SER A 142 -15.38 -3.67 5.92
CA SER A 142 -16.79 -3.31 5.72
C SER A 142 -17.65 -4.50 5.31
N HIS A 143 -17.10 -5.50 4.61
CA HIS A 143 -17.88 -6.58 4.02
C HIS A 143 -17.59 -7.95 4.61
N LEU A 144 -16.32 -8.28 4.85
CA LEU A 144 -15.94 -9.61 5.33
C LEU A 144 -15.98 -9.72 6.86
N LYS A 145 -15.38 -8.75 7.57
CA LYS A 145 -15.33 -8.81 9.04
C LYS A 145 -16.70 -8.81 9.71
N PRO A 146 -17.71 -8.01 9.31
CA PRO A 146 -19.01 -8.01 9.95
C PRO A 146 -19.73 -9.36 9.82
N LEU A 147 -19.61 -10.05 8.68
CA LEU A 147 -20.17 -11.39 8.49
C LEU A 147 -19.57 -12.39 9.47
N LEU A 148 -18.24 -12.41 9.59
CA LEU A 148 -17.54 -13.28 10.53
C LEU A 148 -17.87 -12.93 11.98
N MET A 149 -17.87 -11.66 12.33
CA MET A 149 -18.15 -11.18 13.68
C MET A 149 -19.55 -11.61 14.15
N ARG A 150 -20.56 -11.51 13.27
CA ARG A 150 -21.93 -11.93 13.56
C ARG A 150 -21.98 -13.41 13.93
N GLU A 151 -21.34 -14.27 13.13
CA GLU A 151 -21.34 -15.71 13.36
C GLU A 151 -20.47 -16.13 14.57
N ILE A 152 -19.39 -15.40 14.85
CA ILE A 152 -18.54 -15.63 16.03
C ILE A 152 -19.24 -15.23 17.33
N LEU A 153 -19.98 -14.13 17.32
CA LEU A 153 -20.63 -13.62 18.55
C LEU A 153 -21.99 -14.28 18.83
N PHE A 154 -22.79 -14.51 17.80
CA PHE A 154 -24.19 -14.89 17.94
C PHE A 154 -24.56 -16.16 17.17
N GLY A 155 -23.69 -16.66 16.30
CA GLY A 155 -23.97 -17.77 15.41
C GLY A 155 -23.18 -19.02 15.69
N SER A 156 -22.98 -19.81 14.65
CA SER A 156 -22.44 -21.17 14.71
C SER A 156 -20.93 -21.25 14.90
N LEU A 157 -20.20 -20.13 14.70
CA LEU A 157 -18.75 -20.08 14.90
C LEU A 157 -18.33 -19.72 16.33
N LYS A 158 -19.27 -19.67 17.27
CA LYS A 158 -19.01 -19.33 18.67
C LYS A 158 -18.05 -20.32 19.36
N SER A 159 -18.10 -21.58 18.99
CA SER A 159 -17.24 -22.65 19.53
C SER A 159 -16.15 -23.09 18.51
N GLY A 160 -15.85 -22.24 17.51
CA GLY A 160 -14.98 -22.62 16.41
C GLY A 160 -15.74 -23.30 15.28
N GLY A 161 -15.02 -23.75 14.24
CA GLY A 161 -15.58 -24.47 13.10
C GLY A 161 -15.02 -24.02 11.76
N LYS A 162 -15.57 -24.57 10.69
CA LYS A 162 -15.18 -24.24 9.31
C LYS A 162 -16.25 -23.39 8.62
N THR A 163 -15.81 -22.41 7.87
CA THR A 163 -16.70 -21.55 7.10
C THR A 163 -16.11 -21.25 5.72
N CYS A 164 -16.96 -21.21 4.71
CA CYS A 164 -16.62 -20.81 3.36
C CYS A 164 -17.33 -19.50 3.02
N ILE A 165 -16.57 -18.52 2.58
CA ILE A 165 -17.09 -17.25 2.07
C ILE A 165 -17.36 -17.39 0.58
N GLN A 166 -18.58 -17.09 0.18
CA GLN A 166 -19.05 -17.14 -1.21
C GLN A 166 -19.67 -15.80 -1.63
N VAL A 167 -20.06 -15.70 -2.90
CA VAL A 167 -20.80 -14.56 -3.43
C VAL A 167 -22.21 -15.00 -3.82
N ASP A 168 -23.21 -14.32 -3.28
CA ASP A 168 -24.60 -14.41 -3.71
C ASP A 168 -25.15 -13.02 -3.98
N LYS A 169 -25.81 -12.81 -5.12
CA LYS A 169 -26.41 -11.53 -5.54
C LYS A 169 -25.50 -10.33 -5.30
N ASP A 170 -24.22 -10.46 -5.72
CA ASP A 170 -23.19 -9.43 -5.59
C ASP A 170 -22.85 -9.03 -4.14
N GLN A 171 -23.12 -9.91 -3.19
CA GLN A 171 -22.76 -9.74 -1.78
C GLN A 171 -21.99 -10.96 -1.26
N LEU A 172 -21.08 -10.71 -0.32
CA LEU A 172 -20.44 -11.81 0.37
C LEU A 172 -21.42 -12.48 1.32
N VAL A 173 -21.48 -13.80 1.26
CA VAL A 173 -22.28 -14.63 2.14
C VAL A 173 -21.40 -15.68 2.80
N LEU A 174 -21.76 -16.07 4.01
CA LEU A 174 -21.04 -17.07 4.76
C LEU A 174 -21.83 -18.38 4.70
N GLN A 175 -21.17 -19.42 4.20
CA GLN A 175 -21.65 -20.80 4.27
C GLN A 175 -20.93 -21.56 5.36
N LEU A 176 -21.68 -22.13 6.28
CA LEU A 176 -21.15 -23.02 7.29
C LEU A 176 -20.91 -24.39 6.68
N SER A 177 -19.69 -24.88 6.79
CA SER A 177 -19.43 -26.28 6.44
C SER A 177 -19.96 -27.15 7.59
N THR A 178 -21.11 -27.73 7.38
CA THR A 178 -21.61 -28.80 8.29
C THR A 178 -20.60 -29.92 8.29
N LYS A 179 -20.16 -30.35 9.49
CA LYS A 179 -19.36 -31.57 9.68
C LYS A 179 -20.09 -32.78 9.15
#